data_b6e5ce3f7530682b69e1da803c3084e8
#
_entry.id   b6e5ce3f7530682b69e1da803c3084e8
#
_cell.length_a   1.000
_cell.length_b   1.000
_cell.length_c   1.000
_cell.angle_alpha   90.00
_cell.angle_beta   90.00
_cell.angle_gamma   90.00
#
_symmetry.space_group_name_H-M   'P 1'
#
loop_
_entity.id
_entity.type
_entity.pdbx_description
1 polymer ?
#
loop_
_entity_poly.entity_id
_entity_poly.type
_entity_poly.pdbx_seq_one_letter_code
_entity_poly.pdbx_strand_id
1 'polypeptide(L)'
;MTNAFTPPNAPFCSAEALDLRRSPIPVPSRFHGVPFVFDRYPGAPGVSGLTGGANCQQYAYEFLREHGFSIGDLRSSNLWEDTEYTDEVTTPQAFDLALVHDRPDAWGAHVMVGVGSDLFLHLSVRIGRPAVETLAEVMARPYYQHLIGFKRCRFRSVVSPNERFCCA
;
A
#
# COMPACT_ATOMS: atom_id res chain seq x y z
N MET A 1 -30.24 10.49 -2.38
CA MET A 1 -29.53 11.51 -1.61
C MET A 1 -28.11 11.02 -1.43
N THR A 2 -27.20 11.47 -2.27
CA THR A 2 -25.78 11.09 -2.25
C THR A 2 -25.08 11.93 -1.19
N ASN A 3 -24.76 11.31 -0.04
CA ASN A 3 -23.88 11.93 0.94
C ASN A 3 -22.47 12.00 0.35
N ALA A 4 -22.12 13.15 -0.18
CA ALA A 4 -20.73 13.49 -0.49
C ALA A 4 -19.96 13.57 0.86
N PHE A 5 -19.18 12.54 1.15
CA PHE A 5 -18.25 12.57 2.26
C PHE A 5 -17.17 13.62 1.96
N THR A 6 -17.31 14.79 2.57
CA THR A 6 -16.24 15.79 2.58
C THR A 6 -15.31 15.42 3.72
N PRO A 7 -14.07 15.01 3.47
CA PRO A 7 -13.13 14.71 4.55
C PRO A 7 -12.90 15.98 5.38
N PRO A 8 -12.93 15.89 6.72
CA PRO A 8 -12.59 17.02 7.57
C PRO A 8 -11.15 17.45 7.27
N ASN A 9 -10.94 18.77 7.13
CA ASN A 9 -9.69 19.46 6.89
C ASN A 9 -8.45 18.58 7.13
N ALA A 10 -7.86 18.07 6.03
CA ALA A 10 -6.62 17.33 6.11
C ALA A 10 -5.50 18.33 6.45
N PRO A 11 -4.86 18.22 7.63
CA PRO A 11 -3.68 19.01 7.88
C PRO A 11 -2.56 18.49 6.98
N PHE A 12 -2.12 19.34 6.08
CA PHE A 12 -0.86 19.30 5.36
C PHE A 12 -0.39 17.93 4.84
N CYS A 13 -0.94 17.50 3.71
CA CYS A 13 -0.13 16.73 2.78
C CYS A 13 0.73 17.72 2.01
N SER A 14 2.04 17.75 2.25
CA SER A 14 2.94 18.57 1.45
C SER A 14 2.87 18.08 -0.01
N ALA A 15 3.00 18.99 -0.97
CA ALA A 15 3.10 18.62 -2.39
C ALA A 15 4.24 17.58 -2.62
N GLU A 16 5.25 17.59 -1.76
CA GLU A 16 6.36 16.64 -1.75
C GLU A 16 5.92 15.22 -1.41
N ALA A 17 5.03 15.02 -0.44
CA ALA A 17 4.52 13.69 -0.07
C ALA A 17 3.72 13.04 -1.21
N LEU A 18 3.11 13.84 -2.08
CA LEU A 18 2.41 13.38 -3.27
C LEU A 18 3.34 13.14 -4.47
N ASP A 19 4.63 13.42 -4.31
CA ASP A 19 5.62 13.19 -5.36
C ASP A 19 6.11 11.74 -5.31
N LEU A 20 5.58 10.92 -6.19
CA LEU A 20 5.99 9.51 -6.30
C LEU A 20 7.45 9.34 -6.74
N ARG A 21 8.12 10.41 -7.21
CA ARG A 21 9.55 10.42 -7.55
C ARG A 21 10.45 10.34 -6.31
N ARG A 22 9.91 10.54 -5.11
CA ARG A 22 10.64 10.27 -3.86
C ARG A 22 11.02 8.79 -3.73
N SER A 23 10.27 7.90 -4.37
CA SER A 23 10.53 6.46 -4.30
C SER A 23 11.84 6.09 -4.99
N PRO A 24 12.79 5.41 -4.29
CA PRO A 24 13.98 4.82 -4.91
C PRO A 24 13.63 3.72 -5.93
N ILE A 25 12.48 3.07 -5.76
CA ILE A 25 11.96 2.08 -6.70
C ILE A 25 11.02 2.80 -7.66
N PRO A 26 11.22 2.68 -8.99
CA PRO A 26 10.33 3.31 -9.95
C PRO A 26 8.88 2.90 -9.73
N VAL A 27 7.99 3.89 -9.63
CA VAL A 27 6.54 3.68 -9.54
C VAL A 27 5.95 3.75 -10.95
N PRO A 28 5.47 2.64 -11.53
CA PRO A 28 4.92 2.64 -12.88
C PRO A 28 3.73 3.60 -13.02
N SER A 29 3.55 4.17 -14.21
CA SER A 29 2.53 5.21 -14.46
C SER A 29 1.11 4.76 -14.11
N ARG A 30 0.79 3.47 -14.19
CA ARG A 30 -0.52 2.92 -13.82
C ARG A 30 -0.86 3.06 -12.33
N PHE A 31 0.14 3.32 -11.48
CA PHE A 31 -0.04 3.61 -10.05
C PHE A 31 -0.26 5.10 -9.77
N HIS A 32 0.02 5.98 -10.74
CA HIS A 32 -0.15 7.41 -10.58
C HIS A 32 -1.64 7.79 -10.65
N GLY A 33 -2.06 8.71 -9.80
CA GLY A 33 -3.42 9.26 -9.84
C GLY A 33 -4.54 8.28 -9.51
N VAL A 34 -4.24 7.06 -9.03
CA VAL A 34 -5.25 6.08 -8.60
C VAL A 34 -6.09 6.69 -7.48
N PRO A 35 -7.43 6.82 -7.62
CA PRO A 35 -8.27 7.34 -6.56
C PRO A 35 -8.49 6.30 -5.47
N PHE A 36 -8.62 6.76 -4.21
CA PHE A 36 -9.04 5.88 -3.13
C PHE A 36 -10.53 5.52 -3.29
N VAL A 37 -10.81 4.21 -3.31
CA VAL A 37 -12.17 3.67 -3.35
C VAL A 37 -12.29 2.56 -2.32
N PHE A 38 -13.10 2.78 -1.28
CA PHE A 38 -13.20 1.89 -0.12
C PHE A 38 -13.58 0.45 -0.49
N ASP A 39 -14.57 0.30 -1.39
CA ASP A 39 -15.11 -1.01 -1.77
C ASP A 39 -14.23 -1.78 -2.76
N ARG A 40 -13.13 -1.21 -3.19
CA ARG A 40 -12.16 -1.85 -4.08
C ARG A 40 -10.98 -2.41 -3.26
N TYR A 41 -11.27 -3.42 -2.48
CA TYR A 41 -10.32 -4.12 -1.63
C TYR A 41 -9.93 -5.49 -2.23
N PRO A 42 -8.84 -6.12 -1.75
CA PRO A 42 -8.41 -7.44 -2.21
C PRO A 42 -9.54 -8.47 -2.01
N GLY A 43 -9.86 -9.23 -3.07
CA GLY A 43 -10.91 -10.24 -3.05
C GLY A 43 -12.34 -9.70 -3.17
N ALA A 44 -12.55 -8.39 -3.33
CA ALA A 44 -13.87 -7.85 -3.57
C ALA A 44 -14.41 -8.31 -4.94
N PRO A 45 -15.71 -8.64 -5.05
CA PRO A 45 -16.30 -9.08 -6.31
C PRO A 45 -16.05 -8.09 -7.45
N GLY A 46 -15.54 -8.57 -8.59
CA GLY A 46 -15.26 -7.75 -9.77
C GLY A 46 -14.08 -6.79 -9.63
N VAL A 47 -13.31 -6.86 -8.54
CA VAL A 47 -12.10 -6.05 -8.35
C VAL A 47 -10.89 -6.81 -8.86
N SER A 48 -10.21 -6.23 -9.85
CA SER A 48 -8.93 -6.70 -10.37
C SER A 48 -8.07 -5.50 -10.74
N GLY A 49 -6.81 -5.52 -10.36
CA GLY A 49 -5.89 -4.42 -10.61
C GLY A 49 -6.33 -3.09 -9.98
N LEU A 50 -5.96 -1.98 -10.64
CA LEU A 50 -6.17 -0.61 -10.14
C LEU A 50 -7.23 0.18 -10.94
N THR A 51 -7.79 -0.40 -12.00
CA THR A 51 -8.79 0.28 -12.84
C THR A 51 -10.02 0.63 -12.03
N GLY A 52 -10.43 1.89 -12.03
CA GLY A 52 -11.55 2.38 -11.23
C GLY A 52 -11.22 2.71 -9.78
N GLY A 53 -9.93 2.65 -9.39
CA GLY A 53 -9.47 2.97 -8.05
C GLY A 53 -9.15 1.74 -7.20
N ALA A 54 -8.71 1.98 -5.98
CA ALA A 54 -8.34 0.94 -5.04
C ALA A 54 -8.46 1.43 -3.59
N ASN A 55 -8.56 0.52 -2.63
CA ASN A 55 -8.25 0.85 -1.25
C ASN A 55 -6.74 0.73 -0.99
N CYS A 56 -6.29 1.04 0.23
CA CYS A 56 -4.86 1.01 0.58
C CYS A 56 -4.22 -0.37 0.34
N GLN A 57 -4.92 -1.45 0.69
CA GLN A 57 -4.41 -2.82 0.57
C GLN A 57 -4.33 -3.27 -0.89
N GLN A 58 -5.40 -3.07 -1.67
CA GLN A 58 -5.40 -3.41 -3.09
C GLN A 58 -4.26 -2.68 -3.82
N TYR A 59 -4.06 -1.41 -3.51
CA TYR A 59 -2.99 -0.61 -4.09
C TYR A 59 -1.59 -1.17 -3.74
N ALA A 60 -1.34 -1.43 -2.46
CA ALA A 60 -0.06 -1.99 -2.00
C ALA A 60 0.19 -3.39 -2.58
N TYR A 61 -0.83 -4.25 -2.64
CA TYR A 61 -0.70 -5.61 -3.18
C TYR A 61 -0.46 -5.62 -4.68
N GLU A 62 -1.08 -4.71 -5.44
CA GLU A 62 -0.80 -4.57 -6.87
C GLU A 62 0.64 -4.12 -7.12
N PHE A 63 1.19 -3.26 -6.26
CA PHE A 63 2.60 -2.88 -6.34
C PHE A 63 3.53 -4.07 -6.06
N LEU A 64 3.21 -4.90 -5.08
CA LEU A 64 3.94 -6.13 -4.82
C LEU A 64 3.86 -7.10 -5.99
N ARG A 65 2.67 -7.31 -6.56
CA ARG A 65 2.46 -8.19 -7.73
C ARG A 65 3.22 -7.71 -8.96
N GLU A 66 3.28 -6.39 -9.19
CA GLU A 66 4.10 -5.79 -10.26
C GLU A 66 5.57 -6.18 -10.17
N HIS A 67 6.06 -6.38 -8.94
CA HIS A 67 7.45 -6.74 -8.67
C HIS A 67 7.65 -8.25 -8.43
N GLY A 68 6.66 -9.06 -8.80
CA GLY A 68 6.75 -10.53 -8.77
C GLY A 68 6.44 -11.17 -7.43
N PHE A 69 5.95 -10.43 -6.44
CA PHE A 69 5.55 -11.02 -5.18
C PHE A 69 4.15 -11.65 -5.25
N SER A 70 3.98 -12.76 -4.54
CA SER A 70 2.69 -13.43 -4.35
C SER A 70 2.13 -13.08 -2.98
N ILE A 71 0.91 -12.57 -2.98
CA ILE A 71 0.16 -12.29 -1.75
C ILE A 71 -1.32 -12.61 -1.98
N GLY A 72 -1.96 -13.22 -0.98
CA GLY A 72 -3.39 -13.53 -1.01
C GLY A 72 -4.28 -12.30 -0.87
N ASP A 73 -5.57 -12.49 -1.05
CA ASP A 73 -6.59 -11.44 -0.91
C ASP A 73 -6.93 -11.21 0.58
N LEU A 74 -5.92 -10.81 1.35
CA LEU A 74 -5.99 -10.64 2.80
C LEU A 74 -6.48 -9.23 3.16
N ARG A 75 -7.44 -9.13 4.09
CA ARG A 75 -7.79 -7.86 4.76
C ARG A 75 -6.76 -7.58 5.86
N SER A 76 -6.74 -6.38 6.43
CA SER A 76 -5.67 -5.95 7.34
C SER A 76 -5.48 -6.86 8.57
N SER A 77 -6.55 -7.32 9.22
CA SER A 77 -6.46 -8.29 10.32
C SER A 77 -5.96 -9.65 9.84
N ASN A 78 -6.48 -10.15 8.70
CA ASN A 78 -6.03 -11.40 8.12
C ASN A 78 -4.56 -11.33 7.67
N LEU A 79 -4.12 -10.19 7.12
CA LEU A 79 -2.71 -9.96 6.79
C LEU A 79 -1.83 -10.01 8.03
N TRP A 80 -2.28 -9.41 9.14
CA TRP A 80 -1.51 -9.40 10.37
C TRP A 80 -1.36 -10.81 10.95
N GLU A 81 -2.42 -11.60 10.93
CA GLU A 81 -2.45 -12.98 11.42
C GLU A 81 -1.87 -14.00 10.41
N ASP A 82 -1.66 -13.60 9.15
CA ASP A 82 -1.21 -14.49 8.10
C ASP A 82 0.19 -15.04 8.37
N THR A 83 0.35 -16.34 8.14
CA THR A 83 1.62 -17.07 8.21
C THR A 83 1.86 -17.94 6.97
N GLU A 84 1.00 -17.84 5.98
CA GLU A 84 1.11 -18.57 4.71
C GLU A 84 1.90 -17.74 3.69
N TYR A 85 1.51 -16.52 3.44
CA TYR A 85 2.11 -15.63 2.43
C TYR A 85 3.19 -14.73 3.02
N THR A 86 3.14 -14.44 4.32
CA THR A 86 3.96 -13.42 4.95
C THR A 86 4.57 -13.86 6.28
N ASP A 87 5.71 -13.26 6.62
CA ASP A 87 6.34 -13.32 7.93
C ASP A 87 6.31 -11.96 8.61
N GLU A 88 6.16 -11.94 9.94
CA GLU A 88 6.39 -10.74 10.73
C GLU A 88 7.88 -10.43 10.79
N VAL A 89 8.23 -9.15 10.60
CA VAL A 89 9.62 -8.67 10.68
C VAL A 89 9.71 -7.42 11.54
N THR A 90 10.86 -7.22 12.19
CA THR A 90 11.10 -6.05 13.05
C THR A 90 11.82 -4.92 12.33
N THR A 91 12.61 -5.24 11.31
CA THR A 91 13.36 -4.27 10.51
C THR A 91 12.84 -4.32 9.07
N PRO A 92 12.08 -3.31 8.63
CA PRO A 92 11.51 -3.31 7.31
C PRO A 92 12.56 -3.09 6.22
N GLN A 93 12.29 -3.66 5.06
CA GLN A 93 13.05 -3.50 3.82
C GLN A 93 12.11 -3.08 2.69
N ALA A 94 12.69 -2.79 1.53
CA ALA A 94 11.90 -2.60 0.32
C ALA A 94 10.96 -3.80 0.08
N PHE A 95 9.72 -3.52 -0.28
CA PHE A 95 8.61 -4.46 -0.48
C PHE A 95 8.01 -5.09 0.79
N ASP A 96 8.48 -4.73 1.98
CA ASP A 96 7.75 -5.08 3.20
C ASP A 96 6.50 -4.23 3.34
N LEU A 97 5.46 -4.81 3.91
CA LEU A 97 4.23 -4.10 4.24
C LEU A 97 4.31 -3.52 5.65
N ALA A 98 3.86 -2.30 5.83
CA ALA A 98 3.67 -1.67 7.13
C ALA A 98 2.17 -1.49 7.41
N LEU A 99 1.74 -1.80 8.63
CA LEU A 99 0.39 -1.60 9.11
C LEU A 99 0.40 -0.53 10.20
N VAL A 100 -0.39 0.52 10.00
CA VAL A 100 -0.55 1.62 10.97
C VAL A 100 -2.03 1.88 11.23
N HIS A 101 -2.38 2.35 12.44
CA HIS A 101 -3.76 2.60 12.83
C HIS A 101 -3.84 3.73 13.87
N ASP A 102 -5.04 4.13 14.26
CA ASP A 102 -5.27 5.04 15.38
C ASP A 102 -5.24 4.35 16.75
N ARG A 103 -5.20 3.01 16.76
CA ARG A 103 -5.21 2.13 17.95
C ARG A 103 -4.37 0.86 17.68
N PRO A 104 -3.98 0.13 18.75
CA PRO A 104 -3.17 -1.10 18.62
C PRO A 104 -4.02 -2.31 18.20
N ASP A 105 -4.67 -2.21 17.03
CA ASP A 105 -5.55 -3.22 16.45
C ASP A 105 -5.36 -3.25 14.94
N ALA A 106 -5.16 -4.43 14.37
CA ALA A 106 -4.95 -4.61 12.95
C ALA A 106 -6.25 -4.51 12.12
N TRP A 107 -7.42 -4.63 12.74
CA TRP A 107 -8.68 -4.51 12.03
C TRP A 107 -8.90 -3.08 11.53
N GLY A 108 -8.99 -2.91 10.23
CA GLY A 108 -9.13 -1.59 9.61
C GLY A 108 -7.82 -0.79 9.52
N ALA A 109 -6.68 -1.40 9.87
CA ALA A 109 -5.38 -0.75 9.74
C ALA A 109 -5.09 -0.33 8.31
N HIS A 110 -4.42 0.81 8.17
CA HIS A 110 -3.87 1.29 6.90
C HIS A 110 -2.63 0.48 6.54
N VAL A 111 -2.56 0.04 5.29
CA VAL A 111 -1.46 -0.78 4.77
C VAL A 111 -0.67 0.03 3.75
N MET A 112 0.65 -0.01 3.89
CA MET A 112 1.62 0.66 3.02
C MET A 112 2.68 -0.34 2.58
N VAL A 113 3.35 -0.07 1.46
CA VAL A 113 4.46 -0.89 0.96
C VAL A 113 5.77 -0.11 0.99
N GLY A 114 6.82 -0.70 1.57
CA GLY A 114 8.15 -0.12 1.63
C GLY A 114 8.77 0.00 0.23
N VAL A 115 9.34 1.16 -0.06
CA VAL A 115 10.05 1.41 -1.33
C VAL A 115 11.55 1.67 -1.12
N GLY A 116 12.05 1.45 0.09
CA GLY A 116 13.43 1.67 0.50
C GLY A 116 13.65 3.05 1.12
N SER A 117 14.80 3.24 1.80
CA SER A 117 15.18 4.49 2.47
C SER A 117 14.13 5.02 3.46
N ASP A 118 13.51 4.13 4.25
CA ASP A 118 12.41 4.46 5.20
C ASP A 118 11.18 5.11 4.54
N LEU A 119 11.05 4.96 3.23
CA LEU A 119 9.93 5.48 2.45
C LEU A 119 8.91 4.39 2.16
N PHE A 120 7.63 4.76 2.23
CA PHE A 120 6.49 3.90 1.96
C PHE A 120 5.59 4.52 0.90
N LEU A 121 5.25 3.72 -0.10
CA LEU A 121 4.23 4.03 -1.09
C LEU A 121 2.88 3.59 -0.55
N HIS A 122 1.88 4.46 -0.61
CA HIS A 122 0.56 4.14 -0.12
C HIS A 122 -0.55 4.96 -0.79
N LEU A 123 -1.77 4.46 -0.64
CA LEU A 123 -3.00 5.13 -1.05
C LEU A 123 -3.90 5.28 0.19
N SER A 124 -3.85 6.45 0.81
CA SER A 124 -4.61 6.74 2.02
C SER A 124 -5.97 7.34 1.71
N VAL A 125 -7.01 6.90 2.42
CA VAL A 125 -8.34 7.53 2.39
C VAL A 125 -8.28 9.01 2.78
N ARG A 126 -7.30 9.40 3.59
CA ARG A 126 -7.14 10.77 4.07
C ARG A 126 -6.57 11.71 3.02
N ILE A 127 -5.71 11.17 2.15
CA ILE A 127 -5.11 11.91 1.04
C ILE A 127 -5.97 11.76 -0.22
N GLY A 128 -6.56 10.59 -0.43
CA GLY A 128 -7.42 10.27 -1.56
C GLY A 128 -6.68 9.89 -2.85
N ARG A 129 -5.35 9.97 -2.86
CA ARG A 129 -4.47 9.64 -3.99
C ARG A 129 -3.13 9.09 -3.48
N PRO A 130 -2.32 8.47 -4.37
CA PRO A 130 -1.03 7.91 -3.99
C PRO A 130 -0.05 8.94 -3.44
N ALA A 131 0.75 8.50 -2.46
CA ALA A 131 1.82 9.31 -1.86
C ALA A 131 3.00 8.41 -1.49
N VAL A 132 4.20 9.02 -1.38
CA VAL A 132 5.40 8.41 -0.86
C VAL A 132 5.86 9.24 0.34
N GLU A 133 5.83 8.62 1.52
CA GLU A 133 6.13 9.28 2.78
C GLU A 133 7.03 8.38 3.65
N THR A 134 7.78 8.99 4.56
CA THR A 134 8.44 8.24 5.63
C THR A 134 7.42 7.72 6.64
N LEU A 135 7.77 6.65 7.36
CA LEU A 135 6.92 6.15 8.45
C LEU A 135 6.62 7.26 9.48
N ALA A 136 7.60 8.09 9.80
CA ALA A 136 7.44 9.20 10.73
C ALA A 136 6.42 10.26 10.23
N GLU A 137 6.47 10.61 8.94
CA GLU A 137 5.49 11.53 8.31
C GLU A 137 4.07 10.97 8.40
N VAL A 138 3.89 9.68 8.13
CA VAL A 138 2.59 9.01 8.22
C VAL A 138 2.10 8.99 9.66
N MET A 139 2.93 8.55 10.61
CA MET A 139 2.58 8.39 12.02
C MET A 139 2.40 9.73 12.77
N ALA A 140 2.84 10.85 12.21
CA ALA A 140 2.54 12.17 12.75
C ALA A 140 1.03 12.52 12.69
N ARG A 141 0.24 11.76 11.94
CA ARG A 141 -1.22 11.95 11.86
C ARG A 141 -1.95 11.15 12.93
N PRO A 142 -2.95 11.72 13.60
CA PRO A 142 -3.70 11.04 14.68
C PRO A 142 -4.29 9.68 14.29
N TYR A 143 -4.63 9.49 13.00
CA TYR A 143 -5.25 8.25 12.49
C TYR A 143 -4.25 7.11 12.31
N TYR A 144 -2.94 7.38 12.38
CA TYR A 144 -1.87 6.44 12.05
C TYR A 144 -0.76 6.41 13.11
N GLN A 145 -1.05 6.86 14.32
CA GLN A 145 -0.06 7.02 15.39
C GLN A 145 0.41 5.70 16.02
N HIS A 146 -0.29 4.58 15.75
CA HIS A 146 0.11 3.26 16.22
C HIS A 146 0.68 2.43 15.06
N LEU A 147 1.94 2.04 15.16
CA LEU A 147 2.52 1.02 14.32
C LEU A 147 2.10 -0.36 14.84
N ILE A 148 1.32 -1.09 14.04
CA ILE A 148 0.97 -2.48 14.33
C ILE A 148 2.22 -3.35 14.11
N GLY A 149 2.88 -3.20 12.97
CA GLY A 149 4.12 -3.87 12.64
C GLY A 149 4.36 -3.98 11.14
N PHE A 150 5.30 -4.87 10.79
CA PHE A 150 5.71 -5.10 9.41
C PHE A 150 5.53 -6.55 9.01
N LYS A 151 5.15 -6.78 7.75
CA LYS A 151 4.98 -8.10 7.15
C LYS A 151 5.80 -8.21 5.88
N ARG A 152 6.57 -9.27 5.73
CA ARG A 152 7.39 -9.57 4.55
C ARG A 152 6.78 -10.70 3.75
N CYS A 153 6.59 -10.51 2.45
CA CYS A 153 6.13 -11.58 1.57
C CYS A 153 7.19 -12.68 1.45
N ARG A 154 6.75 -13.94 1.60
CA ARG A 154 7.61 -15.14 1.49
C ARG A 154 7.98 -15.48 0.06
N PHE A 155 7.06 -15.25 -0.87
CA PHE A 155 7.18 -15.75 -2.24
C PHE A 155 7.38 -14.60 -3.21
N ARG A 156 8.45 -14.69 -3.96
CA ARG A 156 8.75 -13.79 -5.08
C ARG A 156 9.15 -14.64 -6.27
N SER A 157 8.43 -14.50 -7.37
CA SER A 157 8.84 -15.08 -8.65
C SER A 157 10.10 -14.38 -9.14
N VAL A 158 11.16 -15.12 -9.38
CA VAL A 158 12.35 -14.61 -10.06
C VAL A 158 11.97 -14.47 -11.53
N VAL A 159 11.53 -13.31 -11.94
CA VAL A 159 11.38 -13.00 -13.37
C VAL A 159 12.80 -12.88 -13.92
N SER A 160 13.21 -13.89 -14.69
CA SER A 160 14.48 -13.84 -15.40
C SER A 160 14.46 -12.62 -16.34
N PRO A 161 15.53 -11.78 -16.37
CA PRO A 161 15.57 -10.59 -17.23
C PRO A 161 15.44 -10.91 -18.72
N ASN A 162 15.52 -12.18 -19.12
CA ASN A 162 15.59 -12.63 -20.50
C ASN A 162 14.24 -12.92 -21.18
N GLU A 163 13.09 -12.85 -20.48
CA GLU A 163 11.80 -13.18 -21.10
C GLU A 163 11.04 -11.98 -21.70
N ARG A 164 11.62 -10.77 -21.67
CA ARG A 164 10.96 -9.56 -22.21
C ARG A 164 11.21 -9.32 -23.71
N PHE A 165 11.92 -10.22 -24.40
CA PHE A 165 12.25 -10.07 -25.82
C PHE A 165 11.91 -11.31 -26.65
N CYS A 166 10.65 -11.75 -26.63
CA CYS A 166 10.13 -12.65 -27.64
C CYS A 166 8.65 -12.42 -27.87
N CYS A 167 8.31 -11.33 -28.55
CA CYS A 167 7.14 -11.25 -29.42
C CYS A 167 7.41 -10.15 -30.43
N ALA A 168 8.07 -10.56 -31.51
CA ALA A 168 8.08 -9.81 -32.80
C ALA A 168 6.83 -10.22 -33.56
#